data_a243e130ddda4df00105c0704c369d73
#
_entry.id   a243e130ddda4df00105c0704c369d73
#
_cell.length_a   1.000
_cell.length_b   1.000
_cell.length_c   1.000
_cell.angle_alpha   90.00
_cell.angle_beta   90.00
_cell.angle_gamma   90.00
#
_symmetry.space_group_name_H-M   'P 1'
#
loop_
_entity.id
_entity.type
_entity.pdbx_description
1 polymer ?
#
loop_
_entity_poly.entity_id
_entity_poly.type
_entity_poly.pdbx_seq_one_letter_code
_entity_poly.pdbx_strand_id
1 'polypeptide(L)'
;MRAALRNGPKKVDCIEMDKPKPLSNEVLVAVRSCGICGSDIVRIQEDNPKWDEIVLGHEFSGEIVELGEEVKEWQIGDRVSAAPLIPDMNSTESLK
;
A
#
# COMPACT_ATOMS: atom_id res chain seq x y z
N MET A 1 -10.33 2.00 9.82
CA MET A 1 -10.39 1.41 8.45
C MET A 1 -10.28 -0.09 8.51
N ARG A 2 -10.80 -0.76 7.49
CA ARG A 2 -10.67 -2.21 7.38
C ARG A 2 -9.40 -2.58 6.61
N ALA A 3 -8.72 -3.63 7.03
CA ALA A 3 -7.52 -4.10 6.37
C ALA A 3 -7.50 -5.64 6.33
N ALA A 4 -6.90 -6.18 5.28
CA ALA A 4 -6.64 -7.61 5.17
C ALA A 4 -5.27 -7.90 5.77
N LEU A 5 -5.25 -8.62 6.88
CA LEU A 5 -4.03 -8.93 7.62
C LEU A 5 -3.71 -10.42 7.50
N ARG A 6 -2.47 -10.74 7.13
CA ARG A 6 -2.03 -12.14 7.16
C ARG A 6 -1.76 -12.56 8.60
N ASN A 7 -2.36 -13.63 9.01
CA ASN A 7 -2.26 -14.16 10.37
C ASN A 7 -1.92 -15.66 10.36
N GLY A 8 -0.74 -15.97 9.86
CA GLY A 8 -0.27 -17.35 9.70
C GLY A 8 -0.46 -17.88 8.28
N PRO A 9 0.13 -19.05 7.95
CA PRO A 9 0.02 -19.64 6.63
C PRO A 9 -1.44 -19.89 6.22
N LYS A 10 -1.80 -19.43 5.02
CA LYS A 10 -3.15 -19.57 4.44
C LYS A 10 -4.25 -18.89 5.26
N LYS A 11 -3.89 -17.95 6.13
CA LYS A 11 -4.82 -17.24 6.99
C LYS A 11 -4.78 -15.75 6.73
N VAL A 12 -5.92 -15.19 6.34
CA VAL A 12 -6.10 -13.76 6.14
C VAL A 12 -7.35 -13.33 6.89
N ASP A 13 -7.19 -12.36 7.78
CA ASP A 13 -8.29 -11.81 8.57
C ASP A 13 -8.61 -10.39 8.11
N CYS A 14 -9.87 -10.04 8.08
CA CYS A 14 -10.29 -8.64 7.90
C CYS A 14 -10.40 -8.01 9.28
N ILE A 15 -9.56 -7.01 9.53
CA ILE A 15 -9.48 -6.35 10.83
C ILE A 15 -9.79 -4.87 10.73
N GLU A 16 -10.18 -4.26 11.84
CA GLU A 16 -10.24 -2.82 11.98
C GLU A 16 -8.89 -2.29 12.44
N MET A 17 -8.42 -1.23 11.79
CA MET A 17 -7.18 -0.53 12.13
C MET A 17 -7.45 0.96 12.21
N ASP A 18 -6.63 1.66 12.98
CA ASP A 18 -6.64 3.11 12.97
C ASP A 18 -6.26 3.64 11.59
N LYS A 19 -6.94 4.68 11.16
CA LYS A 19 -6.61 5.37 9.92
C LYS A 19 -5.22 6.02 10.06
N PRO A 20 -4.29 5.74 9.16
CA PRO A 20 -2.96 6.34 9.24
C PRO A 20 -3.00 7.85 8.97
N LYS A 21 -1.98 8.55 9.45
CA LYS A 21 -1.79 9.97 9.14
C LYS A 21 -0.58 10.12 8.23
N PRO A 22 -0.69 10.91 7.15
CA PRO A 22 0.46 11.13 6.28
C PRO A 22 1.52 11.96 6.98
N LEU A 23 2.78 11.64 6.73
CA LEU A 23 3.90 12.49 7.09
C LEU A 23 3.90 13.73 6.18
N SER A 24 4.79 14.69 6.47
CA SER A 24 4.80 15.97 5.76
C SER A 24 4.97 15.84 4.24
N ASN A 25 5.66 14.81 3.78
CA ASN A 25 5.91 14.55 2.34
C ASN A 25 5.06 13.42 1.76
N GLU A 26 4.02 13.00 2.48
CA GLU A 26 3.17 11.89 2.08
C GLU A 26 1.74 12.33 1.81
N VAL A 27 1.00 11.48 1.12
CA VAL A 27 -0.44 11.65 0.90
C VAL A 27 -1.19 10.46 1.49
N LEU A 28 -2.42 10.69 1.91
CA LEU A 28 -3.32 9.62 2.33
C LEU A 28 -4.30 9.34 1.20
N VAL A 29 -4.39 8.07 0.81
CA VAL A 29 -5.25 7.63 -0.28
C VAL A 29 -6.41 6.79 0.29
N ALA A 30 -7.62 7.17 -0.07
CA ALA A 30 -8.79 6.30 0.15
C ALA A 30 -8.80 5.25 -0.96
N VAL A 31 -8.43 4.02 -0.64
CA VAL A 31 -8.34 2.93 -1.61
C VAL A 31 -9.74 2.56 -2.11
N ARG A 32 -9.91 2.53 -3.42
CA ARG A 32 -11.17 2.14 -4.08
C ARG A 32 -11.10 0.74 -4.67
N SER A 33 -9.93 0.35 -5.16
CA SER A 33 -9.70 -0.96 -5.76
C SER A 33 -8.30 -1.44 -5.42
N CYS A 34 -8.14 -2.73 -5.21
CA CYS A 34 -6.84 -3.33 -5.00
C CYS A 34 -6.77 -4.65 -5.75
N GLY A 35 -5.80 -4.75 -6.65
CA GLY A 35 -5.52 -5.97 -7.38
C GLY A 35 -4.81 -7.00 -6.53
N ILE A 36 -4.96 -8.26 -6.89
CA ILE A 36 -4.23 -9.37 -6.27
C ILE A 36 -3.07 -9.74 -7.18
N CYS A 37 -1.86 -9.60 -6.67
CA CYS A 37 -0.65 -9.98 -7.37
C CYS A 37 -0.22 -11.40 -6.99
N GLY A 38 0.55 -12.05 -7.86
CA GLY A 38 1.12 -13.36 -7.54
C GLY A 38 1.96 -13.36 -6.26
N SER A 39 2.63 -12.26 -5.94
CA SER A 39 3.39 -12.12 -4.70
C SER A 39 2.50 -12.13 -3.46
N ASP A 40 1.27 -11.65 -3.54
CA ASP A 40 0.30 -11.73 -2.45
C ASP A 40 -0.05 -13.19 -2.14
N ILE A 41 -0.24 -13.99 -3.18
CA ILE A 41 -0.56 -15.41 -3.04
C ILE A 41 0.60 -16.14 -2.35
N VAL A 42 1.83 -15.86 -2.75
CA VAL A 42 3.03 -16.44 -2.12
C VAL A 42 3.09 -16.07 -0.64
N ARG A 43 2.87 -14.81 -0.31
CA ARG A 43 2.90 -14.32 1.07
C ARG A 43 1.81 -14.94 1.94
N ILE A 44 0.66 -15.27 1.36
CA ILE A 44 -0.42 -15.92 2.08
C ILE A 44 -0.11 -17.39 2.33
N GLN A 45 0.43 -18.10 1.33
CA GLN A 45 0.63 -19.55 1.38
C GLN A 45 1.91 -19.97 2.07
N GLU A 46 2.95 -19.16 2.01
CA GLU A 46 4.27 -19.49 2.52
C GLU A 46 4.29 -19.60 4.04
N ASP A 47 4.88 -20.67 4.56
CA ASP A 47 5.08 -20.83 5.99
C ASP A 47 6.33 -20.06 6.42
N ASN A 48 6.21 -18.74 6.51
CA ASN A 48 7.31 -17.84 6.84
C ASN A 48 6.80 -16.76 7.81
N PRO A 49 7.25 -16.77 9.08
CA PRO A 49 6.80 -15.81 10.08
C PRO A 49 7.04 -14.34 9.72
N LYS A 50 7.96 -14.08 8.81
CA LYS A 50 8.23 -12.71 8.36
C LYS A 50 7.01 -12.06 7.69
N TRP A 51 6.07 -12.87 7.17
CA TRP A 51 4.83 -12.38 6.57
C TRP A 51 3.69 -12.22 7.56
N ASP A 52 3.89 -12.60 8.82
CA ASP A 52 2.84 -12.45 9.82
C ASP A 52 2.61 -10.98 10.17
N GLU A 53 1.34 -10.65 10.38
CA GLU A 53 0.88 -9.30 10.73
C GLU A 53 1.13 -8.23 9.64
N ILE A 54 1.40 -8.64 8.40
CA ILE A 54 1.47 -7.67 7.31
C ILE A 54 0.08 -7.36 6.77
N VAL A 55 -0.14 -6.11 6.42
CA VAL A 55 -1.33 -5.68 5.69
C VAL A 55 -1.09 -5.96 4.20
N LEU A 56 -1.98 -6.75 3.60
CA LEU A 56 -1.87 -7.15 2.21
C LEU A 56 -2.40 -6.06 1.28
N GLY A 57 -1.94 -6.11 0.03
CA GLY A 57 -2.38 -5.22 -1.04
C GLY A 57 -1.34 -4.15 -1.36
N HIS A 58 -0.78 -4.21 -2.57
CA HIS A 58 0.22 -3.26 -3.04
C HIS A 58 -0.03 -2.77 -4.47
N GLU A 59 -1.07 -3.29 -5.12
CA GLU A 59 -1.51 -2.85 -6.45
C GLU A 59 -2.88 -2.20 -6.33
N PHE A 60 -2.92 -1.00 -5.77
CA PHE A 60 -4.18 -0.32 -5.49
C PHE A 60 -4.32 0.98 -6.28
N SER A 61 -5.57 1.38 -6.42
CA SER A 61 -5.92 2.70 -6.92
C SER A 61 -6.93 3.34 -5.97
N GLY A 62 -6.96 4.65 -5.97
CA GLY A 62 -7.85 5.38 -5.08
C GLY A 62 -7.78 6.87 -5.31
N GLU A 63 -8.24 7.59 -4.32
CA GLU A 63 -8.38 9.03 -4.34
C GLU A 63 -7.65 9.65 -3.16
N ILE A 64 -6.90 10.71 -3.40
CA ILE A 64 -6.20 11.43 -2.34
C ILE A 64 -7.22 12.15 -1.46
N VAL A 65 -7.16 11.91 -0.15
CA VAL A 65 -8.08 12.51 0.82
C VAL A 65 -7.36 13.41 1.84
N GLU A 66 -6.04 13.25 2.00
CA GLU A 66 -5.24 14.13 2.83
C GLU A 66 -3.85 14.33 2.23
N LEU A 67 -3.28 15.51 2.43
CA LEU A 67 -1.95 15.87 1.98
C LEU A 67 -1.07 16.20 3.17
N GLY A 68 0.20 15.75 3.13
CA GLY A 68 1.23 16.26 4.04
C GLY A 68 1.54 17.73 3.72
N GLU A 69 2.08 18.44 4.70
CA GLU A 69 2.32 19.88 4.59
C GLU A 69 3.26 20.28 3.45
N GLU A 70 4.20 19.42 3.09
CA GLU A 70 5.20 19.67 2.05
C GLU A 70 4.76 19.19 0.66
N VAL A 71 3.59 18.58 0.54
CA VAL A 71 3.09 18.08 -0.75
C VAL A 71 2.52 19.24 -1.56
N LYS A 72 3.10 19.51 -2.73
CA LYS A 72 2.70 20.62 -3.61
C LYS A 72 2.13 20.17 -4.95
N GLU A 73 2.57 19.01 -5.45
CA GLU A 73 2.23 18.52 -6.80
C GLU A 73 0.91 17.76 -6.86
N TRP A 74 0.28 17.48 -5.73
CA TRP A 74 -0.98 16.73 -5.66
C TRP A 74 -2.09 17.55 -5.01
N GLN A 75 -3.33 17.21 -5.31
CA GLN A 75 -4.51 17.86 -4.74
C GLN A 75 -5.46 16.81 -4.17
N ILE A 76 -6.21 17.18 -3.14
CA ILE A 76 -7.29 16.34 -2.62
C ILE A 76 -8.31 16.12 -3.74
N GLY A 77 -8.70 14.87 -3.93
CA GLY A 77 -9.60 14.45 -5.01
C GLY A 77 -8.88 13.86 -6.22
N ASP A 78 -7.54 13.98 -6.30
CA ASP A 78 -6.79 13.37 -7.38
C ASP A 78 -6.91 11.85 -7.32
N ARG A 79 -7.08 11.23 -8.49
CA ARG A 79 -7.10 9.77 -8.64
C ARG A 79 -5.69 9.29 -8.88
N VAL A 80 -5.26 8.31 -8.11
CA VAL A 80 -3.89 7.80 -8.15
C VAL A 80 -3.87 6.29 -8.09
N SER A 81 -2.79 5.71 -8.63
CA SER A 81 -2.43 4.33 -8.35
C SER A 81 -1.00 4.31 -7.83
N ALA A 82 -0.70 3.38 -6.96
CA ALA A 82 0.61 3.30 -6.35
C ALA A 82 1.49 2.30 -7.08
N ALA A 83 2.76 2.66 -7.25
CA ALA A 83 3.78 1.72 -7.67
C ALA A 83 4.24 0.93 -6.44
N PRO A 84 4.36 -0.40 -6.52
CA PRO A 84 4.73 -1.22 -5.36
C PRO A 84 6.20 -1.05 -4.93
N LEU A 85 7.02 -0.45 -5.78
CA LEU A 85 8.44 -0.24 -5.50
C LEU A 85 8.78 1.24 -5.58
N ILE A 86 9.67 1.67 -4.69
CA ILE A 86 10.23 3.02 -4.76
C ILE A 86 11.49 2.95 -5.63
N PRO A 87 11.49 3.60 -6.82
CA PRO A 87 12.64 3.54 -7.70
C PRO A 87 13.82 4.36 -7.14
N ASP A 88 15.04 3.87 -7.40
CA ASP A 88 16.25 4.66 -7.17
C ASP A 88 16.47 5.58 -8.36
N MET A 89 16.11 6.84 -8.20
CA MET A 89 16.19 7.84 -9.28
C MET A 89 17.63 8.17 -9.69
N ASN A 90 18.62 7.71 -8.94
CA ASN A 90 20.03 7.86 -9.29
C ASN A 90 20.56 6.65 -10.08
N SER A 91 19.75 5.61 -10.23
CA SER A 91 20.12 4.42 -10.98
C SER A 91 19.65 4.52 -12.42
N THR A 92 20.53 4.16 -13.36
CA THR A 92 20.17 4.09 -14.80
C THR A 92 19.05 3.09 -15.04
N GLU A 93 19.02 2.01 -14.28
CA GLU A 93 17.98 0.98 -14.41
C GLU A 93 16.61 1.48 -13.97
N SER A 94 16.56 2.31 -12.94
CA SER A 94 15.31 2.91 -12.47
C SER A 94 14.70 3.91 -13.45
N LEU A 95 15.50 4.44 -14.36
CA LEU A 95 15.07 5.43 -15.35
C LEU A 95 14.58 4.80 -16.66
N LYS A 96 14.68 3.50 -16.79
CA LYS A 96 14.18 2.74 -17.94
C LYS A 96 12.74 2.32 -17.69
#